data_763afc67e5f0264deaddfc2c2a35838c
#
_entry.id   763afc67e5f0264deaddfc2c2a35838c
#
_cell.length_a   1.000
_cell.length_b   1.000
_cell.length_c   1.000
_cell.angle_alpha   90.00
_cell.angle_beta   90.00
_cell.angle_gamma   90.00
#
_symmetry.space_group_name_H-M   'P 1'
#
loop_
_entity.id
_entity.type
_entity.pdbx_description
1 polymer ?
#
loop_
_entity_poly.entity_id
_entity_poly.type
_entity_poly.pdbx_seq_one_letter_code
_entity_poly.pdbx_strand_id
1 'polypeptide(L)'
;MKQLMLGNEAVARGLYEAGVRFVSSYPGTPSTEITENAAKYQELSCEWAPNEKVAAEAAIGASFAGARSFCAMKHVGLNVAADPFYTMSYIGVNGGMVLGVADDPGMHSSQNEQDSRRHAIGAKVPMLEPADSQECKDFTKLAYALSEEFDTPVVLRLTTRIAHSRSLVELQDRDERDLKPYEKNPAKNVMLPAF
;
A
#
# COMPACT_ATOMS: atom_id res chain seq x y z
N MET A 1 -1.95 24.57 0.07
CA MET A 1 -3.29 24.64 0.75
C MET A 1 -3.31 23.63 1.87
N LYS A 2 -3.88 23.96 3.07
CA LYS A 2 -4.00 22.98 4.17
C LYS A 2 -5.44 22.54 4.32
N GLN A 3 -5.67 21.27 4.60
CA GLN A 3 -6.99 20.67 4.82
C GLN A 3 -6.98 19.78 6.05
N LEU A 4 -8.05 19.76 6.84
CA LEU A 4 -8.24 18.82 7.94
C LEU A 4 -8.66 17.46 7.37
N MET A 5 -7.85 16.41 7.59
CA MET A 5 -8.05 15.08 7.01
C MET A 5 -7.90 13.99 8.06
N LEU A 6 -8.65 12.90 7.92
CA LEU A 6 -8.38 11.64 8.61
C LEU A 6 -7.09 11.00 8.08
N GLY A 7 -6.45 10.12 8.85
CA GLY A 7 -5.29 9.37 8.40
C GLY A 7 -5.55 8.59 7.10
N ASN A 8 -6.69 7.88 7.00
CA ASN A 8 -7.08 7.17 5.79
C ASN A 8 -7.30 8.11 4.58
N GLU A 9 -7.91 9.29 4.79
CA GLU A 9 -8.06 10.32 3.74
C GLU A 9 -6.69 10.85 3.29
N ALA A 10 -5.76 11.03 4.23
CA ALA A 10 -4.43 11.52 3.96
C ALA A 10 -3.58 10.48 3.20
N VAL A 11 -3.70 9.18 3.50
CA VAL A 11 -3.09 8.12 2.68
C VAL A 11 -3.63 8.18 1.26
N ALA A 12 -4.96 8.23 1.07
CA ALA A 12 -5.57 8.34 -0.26
C ALA A 12 -5.09 9.60 -1.02
N ARG A 13 -4.92 10.72 -0.31
CA ARG A 13 -4.32 11.94 -0.88
C ARG A 13 -2.85 11.71 -1.27
N GLY A 14 -2.08 11.02 -0.45
CA GLY A 14 -0.70 10.63 -0.75
C GLY A 14 -0.59 9.75 -1.99
N LEU A 15 -1.53 8.81 -2.19
CA LEU A 15 -1.63 7.99 -3.39
C LEU A 15 -1.86 8.84 -4.64
N TYR A 16 -2.80 9.80 -4.56
CA TYR A 16 -3.05 10.74 -5.65
C TYR A 16 -1.79 11.55 -5.97
N GLU A 17 -1.20 12.21 -4.97
CA GLU A 17 -0.01 13.05 -5.15
C GLU A 17 1.21 12.25 -5.65
N ALA A 18 1.34 10.98 -5.27
CA ALA A 18 2.41 10.10 -5.73
C ALA A 18 2.21 9.55 -7.15
N GLY A 19 1.17 9.94 -7.87
CA GLY A 19 0.94 9.45 -9.24
C GLY A 19 0.53 7.99 -9.34
N VAL A 20 -0.09 7.43 -8.28
CA VAL A 20 -0.60 6.06 -8.28
C VAL A 20 -1.68 5.91 -9.35
N ARG A 21 -1.70 4.76 -10.01
CA ARG A 21 -2.68 4.44 -11.07
C ARG A 21 -3.65 3.34 -10.67
N PHE A 22 -3.24 2.42 -9.80
CA PHE A 22 -4.04 1.25 -9.45
C PHE A 22 -4.09 1.02 -7.95
N VAL A 23 -5.30 0.79 -7.42
CA VAL A 23 -5.57 0.48 -6.02
C VAL A 23 -6.49 -0.74 -5.98
N SER A 24 -6.08 -1.80 -5.29
CA SER A 24 -6.91 -2.98 -5.06
C SER A 24 -6.96 -3.32 -3.58
N SER A 25 -8.15 -3.71 -3.08
CA SER A 25 -8.33 -3.96 -1.65
C SER A 25 -9.44 -4.97 -1.40
N TYR A 26 -9.43 -5.56 -0.21
CA TYR A 26 -10.58 -6.24 0.36
C TYR A 26 -11.05 -5.46 1.60
N PRO A 27 -12.37 -5.25 1.78
CA PRO A 27 -12.88 -4.43 2.87
C PRO A 27 -12.50 -4.99 4.26
N GLY A 28 -12.02 -4.13 5.14
CA GLY A 28 -11.66 -4.48 6.52
C GLY A 28 -11.29 -3.24 7.33
N THR A 29 -12.11 -2.89 8.32
CA THR A 29 -11.81 -1.78 9.26
C THR A 29 -10.55 -2.13 10.06
N PRO A 30 -9.55 -1.21 10.15
CA PRO A 30 -9.62 0.22 9.86
C PRO A 30 -9.04 0.67 8.50
N SER A 31 -8.87 -0.20 7.50
CA SER A 31 -8.24 0.13 6.21
C SER A 31 -9.23 0.46 5.07
N THR A 32 -10.51 0.11 5.21
CA THR A 32 -11.51 0.23 4.14
C THR A 32 -11.59 1.64 3.54
N GLU A 33 -11.60 2.66 4.38
CA GLU A 33 -11.77 4.05 3.98
C GLU A 33 -10.62 4.59 3.13
N ILE A 34 -9.45 3.95 3.13
CA ILE A 34 -8.34 4.35 2.23
C ILE A 34 -8.80 4.21 0.78
N THR A 35 -9.32 3.04 0.41
CA THR A 35 -9.76 2.77 -0.97
C THR A 35 -11.02 3.57 -1.33
N GLU A 36 -11.96 3.72 -0.39
CA GLU A 36 -13.16 4.56 -0.60
C GLU A 36 -12.78 6.02 -0.88
N ASN A 37 -11.77 6.55 -0.20
CA ASN A 37 -11.29 7.91 -0.44
C ASN A 37 -10.43 8.00 -1.70
N ALA A 38 -9.61 6.98 -2.00
CA ALA A 38 -8.84 6.91 -3.23
C ALA A 38 -9.75 6.89 -4.48
N ALA A 39 -10.88 6.19 -4.42
CA ALA A 39 -11.85 6.11 -5.51
C ALA A 39 -12.54 7.45 -5.87
N LYS A 40 -12.37 8.49 -5.06
CA LYS A 40 -12.86 9.84 -5.38
C LYS A 40 -11.97 10.57 -6.40
N TYR A 41 -10.73 10.09 -6.61
CA TYR A 41 -9.81 10.62 -7.61
C TYR A 41 -9.95 9.85 -8.92
N GLN A 42 -10.30 10.54 -10.00
CA GLN A 42 -10.56 9.91 -11.31
C GLN A 42 -9.30 9.28 -11.95
N GLU A 43 -8.12 9.73 -11.52
CA GLU A 43 -6.83 9.26 -12.00
C GLU A 43 -6.42 7.91 -11.41
N LEU A 44 -7.11 7.45 -10.35
CA LEU A 44 -6.86 6.19 -9.68
C LEU A 44 -7.92 5.15 -10.08
N SER A 45 -7.52 4.06 -10.68
CA SER A 45 -8.38 2.89 -10.88
C SER A 45 -8.44 2.10 -9.57
N CYS A 46 -9.61 2.14 -8.92
CA CYS A 46 -9.82 1.49 -7.62
C CYS A 46 -10.82 0.35 -7.76
N GLU A 47 -10.50 -0.82 -7.19
CA GLU A 47 -11.39 -1.96 -7.22
C GLU A 47 -11.35 -2.80 -5.95
N TRP A 48 -12.46 -3.47 -5.65
CA TRP A 48 -12.58 -4.45 -4.58
C TRP A 48 -12.30 -5.84 -5.13
N ALA A 49 -11.40 -6.56 -4.49
CA ALA A 49 -11.09 -7.96 -4.80
C ALA A 49 -11.93 -8.92 -3.92
N PRO A 50 -12.06 -10.20 -4.29
CA PRO A 50 -12.80 -11.19 -3.49
C PRO A 50 -12.09 -11.57 -2.17
N ASN A 51 -10.80 -11.31 -2.04
CA ASN A 51 -10.00 -11.43 -0.82
C ASN A 51 -8.67 -10.68 -0.95
N GLU A 52 -7.90 -10.61 0.14
CA GLU A 52 -6.66 -9.84 0.21
C GLU A 52 -5.52 -10.45 -0.63
N LYS A 53 -5.49 -11.77 -0.80
CA LYS A 53 -4.51 -12.43 -1.68
C LYS A 53 -4.70 -11.96 -3.12
N VAL A 54 -5.92 -12.00 -3.63
CA VAL A 54 -6.24 -11.54 -5.00
C VAL A 54 -5.98 -10.04 -5.14
N ALA A 55 -6.32 -9.23 -4.10
CA ALA A 55 -6.03 -7.81 -4.10
C ALA A 55 -4.52 -7.53 -4.24
N ALA A 56 -3.69 -8.23 -3.47
CA ALA A 56 -2.24 -8.10 -3.53
C ALA A 56 -1.69 -8.54 -4.89
N GLU A 57 -2.15 -9.68 -5.43
CA GLU A 57 -1.71 -10.20 -6.74
C GLU A 57 -2.09 -9.25 -7.88
N ALA A 58 -3.28 -8.63 -7.84
CA ALA A 58 -3.67 -7.62 -8.82
C ALA A 58 -2.77 -6.37 -8.77
N ALA A 59 -2.45 -5.90 -7.54
CA ALA A 59 -1.53 -4.77 -7.36
C ALA A 59 -0.10 -5.09 -7.81
N ILE A 60 0.39 -6.32 -7.56
CA ILE A 60 1.68 -6.81 -8.08
C ILE A 60 1.67 -6.80 -9.61
N GLY A 61 0.61 -7.32 -10.22
CA GLY A 61 0.45 -7.33 -11.68
C GLY A 61 0.50 -5.91 -12.28
N ALA A 62 -0.17 -4.94 -11.65
CA ALA A 62 -0.12 -3.54 -12.06
C ALA A 62 1.29 -2.94 -11.91
N SER A 63 2.02 -3.29 -10.83
CA SER A 63 3.42 -2.91 -10.64
C SER A 63 4.30 -3.46 -11.77
N PHE A 64 4.16 -4.72 -12.13
CA PHE A 64 4.91 -5.31 -13.24
C PHE A 64 4.60 -4.65 -14.58
N ALA A 65 3.36 -4.21 -14.79
CA ALA A 65 2.96 -3.43 -15.95
C ALA A 65 3.48 -1.97 -15.92
N GLY A 66 4.26 -1.60 -14.90
CA GLY A 66 4.92 -0.30 -14.79
C GLY A 66 4.13 0.79 -14.07
N ALA A 67 2.95 0.46 -13.53
CA ALA A 67 2.14 1.40 -12.77
C ALA A 67 2.57 1.43 -11.29
N ARG A 68 2.57 2.61 -10.66
CA ARG A 68 2.53 2.67 -9.19
C ARG A 68 1.21 2.10 -8.71
N SER A 69 1.28 1.12 -7.80
CA SER A 69 0.12 0.39 -7.29
C SER A 69 0.06 0.38 -5.77
N PHE A 70 -1.15 0.18 -5.26
CA PHE A 70 -1.41 0.11 -3.82
C PHE A 70 -2.37 -1.03 -3.51
N CYS A 71 -2.15 -1.71 -2.38
CA CYS A 71 -3.08 -2.68 -1.83
C CYS A 71 -3.33 -2.37 -0.35
N ALA A 72 -4.60 -2.21 0.05
CA ALA A 72 -4.96 -1.97 1.44
C ALA A 72 -5.61 -3.20 2.09
N MET A 73 -5.24 -3.45 3.34
CA MET A 73 -5.82 -4.52 4.15
C MET A 73 -5.61 -4.26 5.64
N LYS A 74 -6.38 -4.92 6.47
CA LYS A 74 -6.11 -5.00 7.91
C LYS A 74 -5.10 -6.12 8.22
N HIS A 75 -4.66 -6.23 9.49
CA HIS A 75 -3.66 -7.23 9.88
C HIS A 75 -4.06 -8.68 9.59
N VAL A 76 -5.33 -9.07 9.80
CA VAL A 76 -5.79 -10.43 9.46
C VAL A 76 -5.84 -10.66 7.96
N GLY A 77 -6.02 -9.61 7.16
CA GLY A 77 -5.90 -9.66 5.71
C GLY A 77 -4.47 -9.92 5.24
N LEU A 78 -3.48 -9.40 5.97
CA LEU A 78 -2.08 -9.71 5.68
C LEU A 78 -1.76 -11.21 5.86
N ASN A 79 -2.46 -11.89 6.78
CA ASN A 79 -2.33 -13.35 6.91
C ASN A 79 -2.83 -14.07 5.64
N VAL A 80 -3.93 -13.60 5.05
CA VAL A 80 -4.47 -14.13 3.78
C VAL A 80 -3.54 -13.82 2.61
N ALA A 81 -2.97 -12.63 2.59
CA ALA A 81 -2.03 -12.18 1.55
C ALA A 81 -0.56 -12.57 1.83
N ALA A 82 -0.28 -13.39 2.84
CA ALA A 82 1.09 -13.72 3.24
C ALA A 82 1.90 -14.36 2.08
N ASP A 83 1.32 -15.27 1.32
CA ASP A 83 2.00 -15.91 0.19
C ASP A 83 2.47 -14.88 -0.87
N PRO A 84 1.60 -14.06 -1.49
CA PRO A 84 2.09 -13.03 -2.41
C PRO A 84 2.97 -11.98 -1.71
N PHE A 85 2.74 -11.65 -0.46
CA PHE A 85 3.57 -10.70 0.28
C PHE A 85 5.02 -11.16 0.42
N TYR A 86 5.24 -12.40 0.84
CA TYR A 86 6.59 -12.96 0.94
C TYR A 86 7.22 -13.17 -0.44
N THR A 87 6.43 -13.57 -1.44
CA THR A 87 6.92 -13.78 -2.80
C THR A 87 7.34 -12.46 -3.47
N MET A 88 6.56 -11.39 -3.33
CA MET A 88 6.90 -10.10 -3.95
C MET A 88 8.20 -9.49 -3.39
N SER A 89 8.60 -9.83 -2.16
CA SER A 89 9.88 -9.38 -1.61
C SER A 89 11.10 -9.95 -2.34
N TYR A 90 10.95 -11.09 -2.99
CA TYR A 90 12.00 -11.70 -3.85
C TYR A 90 11.96 -11.20 -5.28
N ILE A 91 10.75 -11.00 -5.80
CA ILE A 91 10.56 -10.60 -7.21
C ILE A 91 10.91 -9.13 -7.41
N GLY A 92 10.67 -8.30 -6.39
CA GLY A 92 10.78 -6.85 -6.51
C GLY A 92 9.61 -6.23 -7.27
N VAL A 93 9.83 -5.05 -7.83
CA VAL A 93 8.82 -4.22 -8.47
C VAL A 93 9.30 -3.73 -9.84
N ASN A 94 8.37 -3.16 -10.65
CA ASN A 94 8.71 -2.33 -11.80
C ASN A 94 8.18 -0.90 -11.57
N GLY A 95 6.88 -0.69 -11.52
CA GLY A 95 6.31 0.49 -10.86
C GLY A 95 6.31 0.27 -9.34
N GLY A 96 6.52 1.33 -8.56
CA GLY A 96 6.54 1.22 -7.11
C GLY A 96 5.27 0.58 -6.54
N MET A 97 5.42 -0.26 -5.53
CA MET A 97 4.30 -0.92 -4.85
C MET A 97 4.31 -0.68 -3.35
N VAL A 98 3.16 -0.31 -2.81
CA VAL A 98 2.97 -0.07 -1.38
C VAL A 98 1.79 -0.88 -0.86
N LEU A 99 1.99 -1.57 0.27
CA LEU A 99 0.92 -2.22 1.02
C LEU A 99 0.55 -1.35 2.23
N GLY A 100 -0.68 -0.86 2.26
CA GLY A 100 -1.27 -0.23 3.43
C GLY A 100 -1.83 -1.30 4.36
N VAL A 101 -1.18 -1.52 5.51
CA VAL A 101 -1.61 -2.50 6.52
C VAL A 101 -2.07 -1.75 7.76
N ALA A 102 -3.35 -1.88 8.10
CA ALA A 102 -3.91 -1.23 9.27
C ALA A 102 -4.14 -2.25 10.40
N ASP A 103 -3.30 -2.15 11.44
CA ASP A 103 -3.45 -2.91 12.66
C ASP A 103 -4.56 -2.34 13.55
N ASP A 104 -5.21 -3.21 14.32
CA ASP A 104 -6.28 -2.85 15.25
C ASP A 104 -5.91 -3.20 16.70
N PRO A 105 -4.96 -2.44 17.31
CA PRO A 105 -4.62 -2.65 18.73
C PRO A 105 -5.84 -2.47 19.62
N GLY A 106 -6.06 -3.41 20.54
CA GLY A 106 -7.23 -3.43 21.38
C GLY A 106 -8.48 -4.06 20.73
N MET A 107 -8.37 -4.59 19.52
CA MET A 107 -9.43 -5.37 18.84
C MET A 107 -10.78 -4.64 18.74
N HIS A 108 -10.80 -3.36 18.38
CA HIS A 108 -12.02 -2.56 18.30
C HIS A 108 -12.99 -3.09 17.23
N SER A 109 -12.46 -3.66 16.13
CA SER A 109 -13.24 -4.23 15.02
C SER A 109 -12.59 -5.48 14.45
N SER A 110 -11.91 -6.29 15.28
CA SER A 110 -11.13 -7.45 14.82
C SER A 110 -11.28 -8.65 15.73
N GLN A 111 -11.07 -9.85 15.20
CA GLN A 111 -11.16 -11.12 15.92
C GLN A 111 -9.98 -11.36 16.89
N ASN A 112 -8.87 -10.70 16.63
CA ASN A 112 -7.63 -10.81 17.40
C ASN A 112 -6.79 -9.55 17.24
N GLU A 113 -5.72 -9.45 18.03
CA GLU A 113 -4.70 -8.41 17.90
C GLU A 113 -3.41 -9.02 17.33
N GLN A 114 -2.81 -8.34 16.34
CA GLN A 114 -1.55 -8.74 15.73
C GLN A 114 -0.64 -7.52 15.54
N ASP A 115 0.65 -7.78 15.51
CA ASP A 115 1.67 -6.79 15.19
C ASP A 115 2.28 -7.07 13.82
N SER A 116 1.81 -6.37 12.80
CA SER A 116 2.24 -6.55 11.40
C SER A 116 3.72 -6.25 11.16
N ARG A 117 4.41 -5.57 12.10
CA ARG A 117 5.87 -5.36 12.02
C ARG A 117 6.63 -6.68 11.92
N ARG A 118 6.13 -7.75 12.54
CA ARG A 118 6.74 -9.07 12.48
C ARG A 118 6.70 -9.67 11.06
N HIS A 119 5.65 -9.41 10.31
CA HIS A 119 5.56 -9.83 8.90
C HIS A 119 6.57 -9.09 8.03
N ALA A 120 6.69 -7.77 8.19
CA ALA A 120 7.67 -6.98 7.43
C ALA A 120 9.12 -7.43 7.71
N ILE A 121 9.46 -7.66 8.98
CA ILE A 121 10.78 -8.19 9.38
C ILE A 121 11.00 -9.57 8.75
N GLY A 122 10.02 -10.46 8.82
CA GLY A 122 10.11 -11.82 8.24
C GLY A 122 10.28 -11.81 6.73
N ALA A 123 9.58 -10.93 6.02
CA ALA A 123 9.68 -10.76 4.58
C ALA A 123 10.87 -9.87 4.14
N LYS A 124 11.58 -9.24 5.10
CA LYS A 124 12.68 -8.28 4.85
C LYS A 124 12.24 -7.08 4.00
N VAL A 125 11.03 -6.62 4.21
CA VAL A 125 10.40 -5.50 3.50
C VAL A 125 10.46 -4.25 4.38
N PRO A 126 10.84 -3.06 3.84
CA PRO A 126 10.80 -1.81 4.58
C PRO A 126 9.38 -1.49 5.06
N MET A 127 9.27 -0.88 6.25
CA MET A 127 8.00 -0.46 6.82
C MET A 127 8.09 0.98 7.32
N LEU A 128 7.10 1.78 6.99
CA LEU A 128 6.91 3.14 7.49
C LEU A 128 5.67 3.19 8.40
N GLU A 129 5.79 3.87 9.53
CA GLU A 129 4.72 4.03 10.52
C GLU A 129 4.44 5.52 10.76
N PRO A 130 3.41 6.11 10.13
CA PRO A 130 3.07 7.51 10.36
C PRO A 130 2.46 7.73 11.75
N ALA A 131 2.73 8.90 12.33
CA ALA A 131 2.24 9.32 13.64
C ALA A 131 1.01 10.24 13.56
N ASP A 132 0.76 10.86 12.41
CA ASP A 132 -0.40 11.75 12.16
C ASP A 132 -0.82 11.74 10.68
N SER A 133 -1.86 12.53 10.33
CA SER A 133 -2.37 12.57 8.96
C SER A 133 -1.38 13.22 7.97
N GLN A 134 -0.55 14.17 8.42
CA GLN A 134 0.48 14.74 7.54
C GLN A 134 1.51 13.67 7.16
N GLU A 135 2.01 12.92 8.15
CA GLU A 135 2.92 11.81 7.90
C GLU A 135 2.26 10.68 7.10
N CYS A 136 0.96 10.40 7.28
CA CYS A 136 0.22 9.46 6.45
C CYS A 136 0.37 9.79 4.96
N LYS A 137 0.20 11.05 4.59
CA LYS A 137 0.37 11.52 3.21
C LYS A 137 1.84 11.47 2.77
N ASP A 138 2.74 12.03 3.55
CA ASP A 138 4.14 12.18 3.18
C ASP A 138 4.87 10.83 3.12
N PHE A 139 4.60 9.93 4.07
CA PHE A 139 5.17 8.58 4.08
C PHE A 139 4.60 7.71 2.97
N THR A 140 3.34 7.93 2.54
CA THR A 140 2.82 7.29 1.33
C THR A 140 3.67 7.65 0.11
N LYS A 141 4.02 8.92 -0.07
CA LYS A 141 4.88 9.38 -1.17
C LYS A 141 6.30 8.83 -1.03
N LEU A 142 6.87 8.90 0.16
CA LEU A 142 8.21 8.36 0.45
C LEU A 142 8.28 6.85 0.19
N ALA A 143 7.22 6.10 0.53
CA ALA A 143 7.16 4.67 0.29
C ALA A 143 7.34 4.30 -1.19
N TYR A 144 6.78 5.08 -2.11
CA TYR A 144 6.98 4.86 -3.55
C TYR A 144 8.41 5.18 -4.00
N ALA A 145 9.02 6.23 -3.46
CA ALA A 145 10.42 6.53 -3.75
C ALA A 145 11.33 5.39 -3.29
N LEU A 146 11.15 4.92 -2.06
CA LEU A 146 11.92 3.78 -1.52
C LEU A 146 11.67 2.48 -2.30
N SER A 147 10.40 2.22 -2.65
CA SER A 147 10.04 1.02 -3.43
C SER A 147 10.76 0.96 -4.76
N GLU A 148 10.81 2.08 -5.48
CA GLU A 148 11.44 2.17 -6.80
C GLU A 148 12.97 2.23 -6.73
N GLU A 149 13.54 2.84 -5.68
CA GLU A 149 14.99 2.93 -5.46
C GLU A 149 15.60 1.57 -5.09
N PHE A 150 14.92 0.82 -4.20
CA PHE A 150 15.44 -0.44 -3.67
C PHE A 150 14.83 -1.68 -4.32
N ASP A 151 14.00 -1.53 -5.35
CA ASP A 151 13.37 -2.64 -6.07
C ASP A 151 12.63 -3.62 -5.11
N THR A 152 11.81 -3.07 -4.23
CA THR A 152 11.10 -3.84 -3.20
C THR A 152 9.73 -3.22 -2.90
N PRO A 153 8.70 -4.00 -2.54
CA PRO A 153 7.49 -3.41 -1.97
C PRO A 153 7.81 -2.72 -0.63
N VAL A 154 6.98 -1.76 -0.25
CA VAL A 154 7.09 -1.07 1.05
C VAL A 154 5.76 -1.22 1.79
N VAL A 155 5.81 -1.48 3.09
CA VAL A 155 4.63 -1.49 3.94
C VAL A 155 4.42 -0.12 4.57
N LEU A 156 3.23 0.43 4.42
CA LEU A 156 2.75 1.58 5.19
C LEU A 156 1.83 1.04 6.30
N ARG A 157 2.33 1.04 7.53
CA ARG A 157 1.58 0.53 8.68
C ARG A 157 0.82 1.64 9.37
N LEU A 158 -0.48 1.47 9.49
CA LEU A 158 -1.33 2.32 10.30
C LEU A 158 -1.85 1.56 11.53
N THR A 159 -2.38 2.31 12.48
CA THR A 159 -3.20 1.77 13.55
C THR A 159 -4.59 2.38 13.46
N THR A 160 -5.61 1.76 14.08
CA THR A 160 -6.97 2.30 14.15
C THR A 160 -6.98 3.77 14.60
N ARG A 161 -6.14 4.13 15.58
CA ARG A 161 -6.04 5.49 16.08
C ARG A 161 -5.58 6.46 15.00
N ILE A 162 -4.52 6.14 14.27
CA ILE A 162 -3.98 7.01 13.20
C ILE A 162 -4.93 7.05 12.01
N ALA A 163 -5.48 5.91 11.62
CA ALA A 163 -6.44 5.83 10.51
C ALA A 163 -7.64 6.77 10.69
N HIS A 164 -8.13 6.92 11.93
CA HIS A 164 -9.35 7.67 12.26
C HIS A 164 -9.11 8.97 13.04
N SER A 165 -7.87 9.37 13.34
CA SER A 165 -7.57 10.68 13.89
C SER A 165 -7.48 11.74 12.79
N ARG A 166 -7.69 13.00 13.15
CA ARG A 166 -7.64 14.13 12.20
C ARG A 166 -6.54 15.11 12.55
N SER A 167 -5.78 15.51 11.55
CA SER A 167 -4.84 16.62 11.64
C SER A 167 -4.81 17.43 10.35
N LEU A 168 -4.15 18.59 10.38
CA LEU A 168 -3.99 19.45 9.21
C LEU A 168 -2.95 18.85 8.27
N VAL A 169 -3.32 18.70 7.01
CA VAL A 169 -2.47 18.15 5.93
C VAL A 169 -2.22 19.22 4.89
N GLU A 170 -0.97 19.43 4.53
CA GLU A 170 -0.57 20.29 3.43
C GLU A 170 -0.69 19.54 2.10
N LEU A 171 -1.53 20.07 1.19
CA LEU A 171 -1.79 19.46 -0.11
C LEU A 171 -0.78 19.94 -1.13
N GLN A 172 -0.35 19.02 -2.00
CA GLN A 172 0.54 19.25 -3.14
C GLN A 172 -0.13 18.80 -4.43
N ASP A 173 0.46 19.15 -5.56
CA ASP A 173 -0.01 18.70 -6.87
C ASP A 173 0.37 17.24 -7.09
N ARG A 174 -0.36 16.59 -8.03
CA ARG A 174 -0.08 15.24 -8.47
C ARG A 174 1.25 15.19 -9.24
N ASP A 175 2.06 14.19 -8.94
CA ASP A 175 3.23 13.84 -9.73
C ASP A 175 2.76 13.03 -10.95
N GLU A 176 2.62 13.71 -12.10
CA GLU A 176 2.21 13.05 -13.34
C GLU A 176 3.37 12.21 -13.89
N ARG A 177 3.11 10.91 -14.03
CA ARG A 177 4.10 9.94 -14.48
C ARG A 177 3.54 9.03 -15.56
N ASP A 178 4.38 8.74 -16.54
CA ASP A 178 4.16 7.68 -17.50
C ASP A 178 4.37 6.30 -16.85
N LEU A 179 3.74 5.28 -17.43
CA LEU A 179 4.01 3.90 -17.03
C LEU A 179 5.45 3.53 -17.38
N LYS A 180 6.13 2.86 -16.47
CA LYS A 180 7.44 2.29 -16.79
C LYS A 180 7.28 1.15 -17.80
N PRO A 181 8.14 1.06 -18.83
CA PRO A 181 8.04 -0.03 -19.79
C PRO A 181 8.27 -1.39 -19.10
N TYR A 182 7.53 -2.41 -19.55
CA TYR A 182 7.78 -3.78 -19.12
C TYR A 182 9.01 -4.33 -19.87
N GLU A 183 9.99 -4.77 -19.13
CA GLU A 183 11.15 -5.47 -19.65
C GLU A 183 11.08 -6.96 -19.26
N LYS A 184 11.09 -7.83 -20.27
CA LYS A 184 11.07 -9.28 -20.02
C LYS A 184 12.37 -9.72 -19.36
N ASN A 185 12.30 -10.08 -18.07
CA ASN A 185 13.44 -10.59 -17.31
C ASN A 185 13.05 -11.88 -16.54
N PRO A 186 13.13 -13.05 -17.19
CA PRO A 186 12.78 -14.31 -16.52
C PRO A 186 13.62 -14.61 -15.28
N ALA A 187 14.89 -14.20 -15.26
CA ALA A 187 15.77 -14.41 -14.11
C ALA A 187 15.32 -13.64 -12.86
N LYS A 188 14.67 -12.47 -13.06
CA LYS A 188 14.07 -11.70 -11.98
C LYS A 188 12.66 -12.18 -11.62
N ASN A 189 11.82 -12.43 -12.63
CA ASN A 189 10.37 -12.50 -12.44
C ASN A 189 9.83 -13.93 -12.31
N VAL A 190 10.64 -14.95 -12.57
CA VAL A 190 10.20 -16.37 -12.52
C VAL A 190 10.75 -17.03 -11.27
N MET A 191 9.87 -17.35 -10.32
CA MET A 191 10.22 -18.00 -9.06
C MET A 191 10.42 -19.50 -9.22
N LEU A 192 11.51 -19.89 -9.86
CA LEU A 192 11.94 -21.29 -9.97
C LEU A 192 13.16 -21.55 -9.09
N PRO A 193 13.30 -22.78 -8.52
CA PRO A 193 14.44 -23.11 -7.66
C PRO A 193 15.83 -22.98 -8.32
N ALA A 194 15.87 -22.83 -9.62
CA ALA A 194 17.11 -22.67 -10.40
C ALA A 194 17.56 -21.21 -10.60
N PHE A 195 16.76 -20.23 -10.17
CA PHE A 195 17.03 -18.80 -10.34
C PHE A 195 17.25 -18.05 -9.02
#